data_8fade42b33188798f52802de9fc62cb0
#
_entry.id   8fade42b33188798f52802de9fc62cb0
#
_cell.length_a   1.000
_cell.length_b   1.000
_cell.length_c   1.000
_cell.angle_alpha   90.00
_cell.angle_beta   90.00
_cell.angle_gamma   90.00
#
_symmetry.space_group_name_H-M   'P 1'
#
loop_
_entity.id
_entity.type
_entity.pdbx_description
1 polymer ?
#
loop_
_entity_poly.entity_id
_entity_poly.type
_entity_poly.pdbx_seq_one_letter_code
_entity_poly.pdbx_strand_id
1 'polypeptide(L)'
;WYPDGCDVESRRHECRVVGDAVVALTGSAAFAGRRKILIGFSQGGYLSYRMAVEHPGVFDAAILLSPSFRGEQDAEADCGTRFLLAYGDQDRTIPVEDQDTARRVISGTRGARLCTYPGMAHAICDREIDDIRDFLR
;
A
#
# COMPACT_ATOMS: atom_id res chain seq x y z
N TRP A 1 -12.93 -3.65 5.65
CA TRP A 1 -12.44 -4.10 6.95
C TRP A 1 -12.38 -2.99 7.99
N TYR A 2 -12.38 -1.75 7.63
CA TYR A 2 -12.62 -0.67 8.56
C TYR A 2 -13.73 0.25 8.04
N PRO A 3 -14.57 0.84 8.93
CA PRO A 3 -15.65 1.72 8.51
C PRO A 3 -15.13 3.02 7.89
N ASP A 4 -15.88 3.55 6.92
CA ASP A 4 -15.60 4.89 6.40
C ASP A 4 -15.72 5.93 7.52
N GLY A 5 -14.77 6.87 7.55
CA GLY A 5 -14.76 7.95 8.54
C GLY A 5 -14.27 7.57 9.93
N CYS A 6 -13.80 6.32 10.16
CA CYS A 6 -13.16 5.99 11.44
C CYS A 6 -11.88 6.82 11.65
N ASP A 7 -11.49 7.00 12.91
CA ASP A 7 -10.23 7.66 13.25
C ASP A 7 -9.01 6.80 12.85
N VAL A 8 -7.82 7.41 12.86
CA VAL A 8 -6.57 6.76 12.43
C VAL A 8 -6.22 5.56 13.31
N GLU A 9 -6.43 5.66 14.61
CA GLU A 9 -6.09 4.59 15.55
C GLU A 9 -6.98 3.36 15.36
N SER A 10 -8.29 3.56 15.22
CA SER A 10 -9.25 2.49 14.91
C SER A 10 -8.90 1.82 13.59
N ARG A 11 -8.57 2.61 12.56
CA ARG A 11 -8.17 2.10 11.25
C ARG A 11 -6.88 1.26 11.33
N ARG A 12 -5.89 1.73 12.06
CA ARG A 12 -4.63 0.99 12.30
C ARG A 12 -4.90 -0.32 13.04
N HIS A 13 -5.77 -0.29 14.05
CA HIS A 13 -6.17 -1.48 14.80
C HIS A 13 -6.79 -2.54 13.88
N GLU A 14 -7.78 -2.17 13.07
CA GLU A 14 -8.44 -3.11 12.16
C GLU A 14 -7.47 -3.65 11.10
N CYS A 15 -6.59 -2.83 10.56
CA CYS A 15 -5.54 -3.27 9.65
C CYS A 15 -4.57 -4.26 10.32
N ARG A 16 -4.26 -4.07 11.59
CA ARG A 16 -3.39 -5.00 12.35
C ARG A 16 -4.05 -6.35 12.52
N VAL A 17 -5.31 -6.39 12.92
CA VAL A 17 -6.07 -7.65 13.09
C VAL A 17 -6.07 -8.46 11.80
N VAL A 18 -6.36 -7.82 10.67
CA VAL A 18 -6.33 -8.48 9.36
C VAL A 18 -4.90 -8.87 8.97
N GLY A 19 -3.94 -7.98 9.19
CA GLY A 19 -2.53 -8.20 8.86
C GLY A 19 -1.94 -9.40 9.60
N ASP A 20 -2.18 -9.50 10.91
CA ASP A 20 -1.73 -10.63 11.73
C ASP A 20 -2.28 -11.97 11.21
N ALA A 21 -3.56 -12.01 10.83
CA ALA A 21 -4.17 -13.20 10.25
C ALA A 21 -3.54 -13.60 8.91
N VAL A 22 -3.28 -12.64 8.02
CA VAL A 22 -2.63 -12.88 6.72
C VAL A 22 -1.18 -13.33 6.92
N VAL A 23 -0.44 -12.70 7.83
CA VAL A 23 0.96 -13.09 8.15
C VAL A 23 1.01 -14.50 8.72
N ALA A 24 0.11 -14.85 9.63
CA ALA A 24 0.02 -16.20 10.17
C ALA A 24 -0.25 -17.25 9.06
N LEU A 25 -1.16 -16.96 8.14
CA LEU A 25 -1.45 -17.81 6.98
C LEU A 25 -0.21 -17.97 6.07
N THR A 26 0.40 -16.86 5.68
CA THR A 26 1.55 -16.85 4.75
C THR A 26 2.86 -17.31 5.39
N GLY A 27 2.92 -17.41 6.71
CA GLY A 27 4.01 -18.02 7.47
C GLY A 27 3.99 -19.55 7.49
N SER A 28 2.92 -20.18 7.00
CA SER A 28 2.81 -21.65 6.94
C SER A 28 3.80 -22.27 5.95
N ALA A 29 4.06 -23.56 6.10
CA ALA A 29 4.98 -24.32 5.25
C ALA A 29 4.62 -24.24 3.75
N ALA A 30 3.35 -24.07 3.42
CA ALA A 30 2.88 -23.95 2.03
C ALA A 30 3.46 -22.71 1.30
N PHE A 31 3.86 -21.66 2.04
CA PHE A 31 4.44 -20.44 1.50
C PHE A 31 5.93 -20.29 1.80
N ALA A 32 6.56 -21.31 2.37
CA ALA A 32 7.99 -21.26 2.68
C ALA A 32 8.83 -21.05 1.41
N GLY A 33 9.79 -20.11 1.48
CA GLY A 33 10.67 -19.78 0.36
C GLY A 33 9.98 -19.07 -0.82
N ARG A 34 8.71 -18.70 -0.71
CA ARG A 34 7.99 -17.95 -1.75
C ARG A 34 8.12 -16.44 -1.54
N ARG A 35 8.29 -15.70 -2.63
CA ARG A 35 8.13 -14.24 -2.61
C ARG A 35 6.69 -13.90 -2.21
N LYS A 36 6.55 -12.94 -1.31
CA LYS A 36 5.25 -12.46 -0.82
C LYS A 36 5.04 -11.03 -1.28
N ILE A 37 3.99 -10.81 -2.05
CA ILE A 37 3.68 -9.51 -2.66
C ILE A 37 2.27 -9.12 -2.22
N LEU A 38 2.14 -7.91 -1.71
CA LEU A 38 0.85 -7.29 -1.41
C LEU A 38 0.40 -6.43 -2.60
N ILE A 39 -0.86 -6.54 -2.99
CA ILE A 39 -1.49 -5.64 -3.96
C ILE A 39 -2.82 -5.20 -3.38
N GLY A 40 -3.03 -3.90 -3.27
CA GLY A 40 -4.27 -3.36 -2.75
C GLY A 40 -4.70 -2.07 -3.45
N PHE A 41 -6.01 -1.96 -3.72
CA PHE A 41 -6.63 -0.79 -4.28
C PHE A 41 -7.43 -0.03 -3.21
N SER A 42 -7.36 1.29 -3.20
CA SER A 42 -8.10 2.17 -2.28
C SER A 42 -7.85 1.77 -0.81
N GLN A 43 -8.87 1.33 -0.08
CA GLN A 43 -8.76 0.82 1.28
C GLN A 43 -7.78 -0.36 1.38
N GLY A 44 -7.74 -1.24 0.36
CA GLY A 44 -6.77 -2.34 0.27
C GLY A 44 -5.32 -1.86 0.10
N GLY A 45 -5.11 -0.73 -0.56
CA GLY A 45 -3.78 -0.11 -0.67
C GLY A 45 -3.26 0.35 0.69
N TYR A 46 -4.09 1.00 1.47
CA TYR A 46 -3.73 1.40 2.84
C TYR A 46 -3.47 0.18 3.74
N LEU A 47 -4.32 -0.86 3.66
CA LEU A 47 -4.10 -2.12 4.39
C LEU A 47 -2.74 -2.74 4.03
N SER A 48 -2.42 -2.80 2.73
CA SER A 48 -1.13 -3.33 2.25
C SER A 48 0.07 -2.56 2.82
N TYR A 49 -0.04 -1.23 2.89
CA TYR A 49 0.97 -0.39 3.53
C TYR A 49 1.13 -0.73 5.02
N ARG A 50 0.03 -0.78 5.79
CA ARG A 50 0.08 -1.10 7.22
C ARG A 50 0.65 -2.48 7.48
N MET A 51 0.25 -3.49 6.69
CA MET A 51 0.79 -4.85 6.81
C MET A 51 2.30 -4.89 6.59
N ALA A 52 2.81 -4.19 5.59
CA ALA A 52 4.23 -4.14 5.31
C ALA A 52 5.03 -3.48 6.44
N VAL A 53 4.54 -2.36 6.96
CA VAL A 53 5.21 -1.59 8.02
C VAL A 53 5.16 -2.29 9.38
N GLU A 54 4.05 -2.91 9.71
CA GLU A 54 3.87 -3.61 11.00
C GLU A 54 4.55 -5.00 11.02
N HIS A 55 4.87 -5.57 9.85
CA HIS A 55 5.56 -6.86 9.73
C HIS A 55 6.83 -6.76 8.87
N PRO A 56 7.87 -6.06 9.36
CA PRO A 56 9.11 -5.85 8.60
C PRO A 56 9.75 -7.17 8.12
N GLY A 57 10.20 -7.19 6.87
CA GLY A 57 10.88 -8.34 6.28
C GLY A 57 9.98 -9.52 5.87
N VAL A 58 8.66 -9.41 6.05
CA VAL A 58 7.71 -10.47 5.64
C VAL A 58 7.36 -10.37 4.16
N PHE A 59 7.21 -9.16 3.63
CA PHE A 59 6.77 -8.91 2.27
C PHE A 59 7.90 -8.33 1.42
N ASP A 60 8.11 -8.89 0.23
CA ASP A 60 9.14 -8.42 -0.71
C ASP A 60 8.74 -7.12 -1.40
N ALA A 61 7.44 -6.97 -1.68
CA ALA A 61 6.89 -5.78 -2.32
C ALA A 61 5.44 -5.52 -1.88
N ALA A 62 5.04 -4.25 -1.91
CA ALA A 62 3.67 -3.81 -1.72
C ALA A 62 3.28 -2.81 -2.81
N ILE A 63 2.19 -3.10 -3.51
CA ILE A 63 1.62 -2.30 -4.58
C ILE A 63 0.40 -1.58 -4.01
N LEU A 64 0.50 -0.27 -3.92
CA LEU A 64 -0.47 0.61 -3.27
C LEU A 64 -1.19 1.44 -4.34
N LEU A 65 -2.38 1.00 -4.73
CA LEU A 65 -3.16 1.64 -5.79
C LEU A 65 -4.20 2.57 -5.18
N SER A 66 -4.06 3.87 -5.40
CA SER A 66 -4.97 4.93 -4.93
C SER A 66 -5.37 4.83 -3.45
N PRO A 67 -4.43 4.65 -2.50
CA PRO A 67 -4.76 4.59 -1.08
C PRO A 67 -5.07 5.96 -0.48
N SER A 68 -5.86 6.02 0.61
CA SER A 68 -5.95 7.19 1.47
C SER A 68 -4.98 7.04 2.66
N PHE A 69 -4.08 8.00 2.82
CA PHE A 69 -3.18 8.10 3.97
C PHE A 69 -3.63 9.16 4.97
N ARG A 70 -4.94 9.37 5.05
CA ARG A 70 -5.54 10.35 5.96
C ARG A 70 -5.00 10.21 7.38
N GLY A 71 -4.37 11.28 7.88
CA GLY A 71 -3.85 11.35 9.25
C GLY A 71 -2.58 10.51 9.51
N GLU A 72 -1.99 9.88 8.49
CA GLU A 72 -0.70 9.22 8.62
C GLU A 72 0.41 10.27 8.77
N GLN A 73 1.30 10.02 9.73
CA GLN A 73 2.43 10.90 10.03
C GLN A 73 3.75 10.13 10.09
N ASP A 74 3.73 8.84 9.81
CA ASP A 74 4.93 8.00 9.85
C ASP A 74 5.92 8.51 8.79
N ALA A 75 7.01 9.10 9.25
CA ALA A 75 8.03 9.69 8.38
C ALA A 75 8.94 8.64 7.74
N GLU A 76 9.00 7.45 8.30
CA GLU A 76 9.90 6.39 7.87
C GLU A 76 9.17 5.05 7.84
N ALA A 77 9.05 4.48 6.66
CA ALA A 77 8.52 3.15 6.44
C ALA A 77 9.63 2.19 5.95
N ASP A 78 10.83 2.28 6.54
CA ASP A 78 11.91 1.34 6.19
C ASP A 78 11.67 0.00 6.87
N CYS A 79 10.85 -0.82 6.21
CA CYS A 79 10.46 -2.15 6.65
C CYS A 79 11.09 -3.27 5.78
N GLY A 80 12.00 -2.91 4.87
CA GLY A 80 12.60 -3.86 3.92
C GLY A 80 11.69 -4.21 2.74
N THR A 81 10.45 -3.76 2.71
CA THR A 81 9.50 -3.95 1.61
C THR A 81 9.70 -2.86 0.56
N ARG A 82 9.75 -3.23 -0.73
CA ARG A 82 9.75 -2.25 -1.83
C ARG A 82 8.32 -1.81 -2.10
N PHE A 83 8.10 -0.50 -2.28
CA PHE A 83 6.78 0.05 -2.53
C PHE A 83 6.62 0.59 -3.95
N LEU A 84 5.49 0.27 -4.60
CA LEU A 84 4.97 1.01 -5.73
C LEU A 84 3.70 1.73 -5.26
N LEU A 85 3.68 3.05 -5.40
CA LEU A 85 2.51 3.88 -5.09
C LEU A 85 2.00 4.52 -6.37
N ALA A 86 0.71 4.39 -6.64
CA ALA A 86 0.10 4.84 -7.88
C ALA A 86 -1.20 5.61 -7.66
N TYR A 87 -1.40 6.68 -8.44
CA TYR A 87 -2.65 7.46 -8.49
C TYR A 87 -2.97 7.89 -9.92
N GLY A 88 -4.26 8.04 -10.21
CA GLY A 88 -4.70 8.83 -11.35
C GLY A 88 -4.64 10.33 -11.05
N ASP A 89 -4.30 11.16 -12.05
CA ASP A 89 -4.28 12.62 -11.89
C ASP A 89 -5.70 13.24 -11.83
N GLN A 90 -6.72 12.44 -12.19
CA GLN A 90 -8.14 12.80 -12.07
C GLN A 90 -8.83 12.10 -10.89
N ASP A 91 -8.08 11.48 -9.98
CA ASP A 91 -8.66 10.87 -8.79
C ASP A 91 -9.20 11.97 -7.85
N ARG A 92 -10.53 12.03 -7.76
CA ARG A 92 -11.30 12.94 -6.90
C ARG A 92 -11.87 12.24 -5.66
N THR A 93 -11.72 10.93 -5.57
CA THR A 93 -12.19 10.12 -4.44
C THR A 93 -11.24 10.23 -3.27
N ILE A 94 -9.94 10.19 -3.55
CA ILE A 94 -8.91 10.37 -2.51
C ILE A 94 -8.50 11.84 -2.47
N PRO A 95 -8.69 12.55 -1.33
CA PRO A 95 -8.25 13.94 -1.18
C PRO A 95 -6.77 14.13 -1.53
N VAL A 96 -6.44 15.26 -2.15
CA VAL A 96 -5.06 15.57 -2.58
C VAL A 96 -4.09 15.54 -1.40
N GLU A 97 -4.51 16.02 -0.24
CA GLU A 97 -3.72 16.03 0.99
C GLU A 97 -3.35 14.62 1.45
N ASP A 98 -4.27 13.66 1.28
CA ASP A 98 -4.03 12.24 1.60
C ASP A 98 -3.06 11.62 0.60
N GLN A 99 -3.19 11.96 -0.70
CA GLN A 99 -2.27 11.52 -1.75
C GLN A 99 -0.85 12.07 -1.51
N ASP A 100 -0.74 13.36 -1.15
CA ASP A 100 0.55 14.00 -0.86
C ASP A 100 1.21 13.40 0.39
N THR A 101 0.40 13.07 1.39
CA THR A 101 0.89 12.35 2.57
C THR A 101 1.44 10.98 2.18
N ALA A 102 0.73 10.22 1.35
CA ALA A 102 1.21 8.93 0.87
C ALA A 102 2.52 9.06 0.07
N ARG A 103 2.60 10.04 -0.85
CA ARG A 103 3.82 10.29 -1.63
C ARG A 103 5.00 10.62 -0.72
N ARG A 104 4.80 11.50 0.27
CA ARG A 104 5.85 11.88 1.23
C ARG A 104 6.35 10.69 2.04
N VAL A 105 5.45 9.88 2.59
CA VAL A 105 5.80 8.71 3.40
C VAL A 105 6.53 7.66 2.55
N ILE A 106 5.99 7.32 1.38
CA ILE A 106 6.54 6.26 0.53
C ILE A 106 7.85 6.69 -0.15
N SER A 107 8.02 7.96 -0.52
CA SER A 107 9.27 8.44 -1.14
C SER A 107 10.49 8.30 -0.22
N GLY A 108 10.30 8.25 1.09
CA GLY A 108 11.36 8.01 2.07
C GLY A 108 11.83 6.56 2.14
N THR A 109 11.14 5.61 1.51
CA THR A 109 11.47 4.18 1.59
C THR A 109 12.46 3.76 0.51
N ARG A 110 13.31 2.77 0.81
CA ARG A 110 14.26 2.23 -0.15
C ARG A 110 13.55 1.56 -1.32
N GLY A 111 13.91 1.93 -2.56
CA GLY A 111 13.37 1.32 -3.78
C GLY A 111 11.91 1.66 -4.05
N ALA A 112 11.43 2.79 -3.52
CA ALA A 112 10.11 3.31 -3.82
C ALA A 112 9.97 3.70 -5.29
N ARG A 113 8.81 3.36 -5.87
CA ARG A 113 8.37 3.83 -7.20
C ARG A 113 7.06 4.58 -7.05
N LEU A 114 7.04 5.83 -7.51
CA LEU A 114 5.83 6.67 -7.50
C LEU A 114 5.34 6.84 -8.94
N CYS A 115 4.08 6.51 -9.19
CA CYS A 115 3.46 6.61 -10.50
C CYS A 115 2.24 7.53 -10.47
N THR A 116 2.06 8.30 -11.54
CA THR A 116 0.84 9.09 -11.76
C THR A 116 0.37 8.90 -13.19
N TYR A 117 -0.90 8.58 -13.37
CA TYR A 117 -1.47 8.23 -14.67
C TYR A 117 -2.40 9.33 -15.18
N PRO A 118 -2.02 9.99 -16.30
CA PRO A 118 -2.82 11.06 -16.89
C PRO A 118 -4.21 10.58 -17.32
N GLY A 119 -5.25 11.35 -16.96
CA GLY A 119 -6.64 11.06 -17.30
C GLY A 119 -7.30 9.94 -16.48
N MET A 120 -6.56 9.27 -15.61
CA MET A 120 -7.11 8.21 -14.75
C MET A 120 -7.78 8.82 -13.52
N ALA A 121 -9.02 8.40 -13.26
CA ALA A 121 -9.75 8.72 -12.05
C ALA A 121 -9.40 7.72 -10.93
N HIS A 122 -10.32 7.48 -9.97
CA HIS A 122 -10.17 6.43 -8.95
C HIS A 122 -10.44 5.05 -9.55
N ALA A 123 -9.47 4.56 -10.31
CA ALA A 123 -9.58 3.35 -11.12
C ALA A 123 -8.19 2.71 -11.31
N ILE A 124 -8.15 1.65 -12.08
CA ILE A 124 -6.92 0.95 -12.51
C ILE A 124 -6.88 1.00 -14.04
N CYS A 125 -5.71 1.22 -14.64
CA CYS A 125 -5.53 1.25 -16.09
C CYS A 125 -4.47 0.24 -16.57
N ASP A 126 -4.48 -0.06 -17.88
CA ASP A 126 -3.55 -1.04 -18.47
C ASP A 126 -2.07 -0.65 -18.27
N ARG A 127 -1.76 0.65 -18.40
CA ARG A 127 -0.41 1.16 -18.17
C ARG A 127 0.07 0.93 -16.73
N GLU A 128 -0.82 1.09 -15.76
CA GLU A 128 -0.53 0.78 -14.35
C GLU A 128 -0.19 -0.71 -14.17
N ILE A 129 -0.92 -1.60 -14.84
CA ILE A 129 -0.63 -3.05 -14.81
C ILE A 129 0.74 -3.36 -15.40
N ASP A 130 1.13 -2.69 -16.48
CA ASP A 130 2.45 -2.86 -17.10
C ASP A 130 3.57 -2.36 -16.17
N ASP A 131 3.39 -1.20 -15.53
CA ASP A 131 4.32 -0.66 -14.54
C ASP A 131 4.47 -1.58 -13.31
N ILE A 132 3.38 -2.21 -12.87
CA ILE A 132 3.41 -3.22 -11.80
C ILE A 132 4.23 -4.44 -12.23
N ARG A 133 4.01 -4.96 -13.43
CA ARG A 133 4.77 -6.09 -13.96
C ARG A 133 6.27 -5.79 -14.02
N ASP A 134 6.63 -4.59 -14.46
CA ASP A 134 8.02 -4.15 -14.54
C ASP A 134 8.65 -3.98 -13.15
N PHE A 135 7.90 -3.45 -12.19
CA PHE A 135 8.36 -3.28 -10.81
C PHE A 135 8.62 -4.62 -10.11
N LEU A 136 7.91 -5.67 -10.48
CA LEU A 136 8.00 -6.99 -9.85
C LEU A 136 9.09 -7.90 -10.46
N ARG A 137 9.67 -7.52 -11.59
CA ARG A 137 10.82 -8.22 -12.19
C ARG A 137 12.09 -8.00 -11.38
#